data_03d3342cdf426fcb88fa33d156f773ca
#
_entry.id   03d3342cdf426fcb88fa33d156f773ca
#
_cell.length_a   1.000
_cell.length_b   1.000
_cell.length_c   1.000
_cell.angle_alpha   90.00
_cell.angle_beta   90.00
_cell.angle_gamma   90.00
#
_symmetry.space_group_name_H-M   'P 1'
#
loop_
_entity.id
_entity.type
_entity.pdbx_description
1 polymer ?
#
loop_
_entity_poly.entity_id
_entity_poly.type
_entity_poly.pdbx_seq_one_letter_code
_entity_poly.pdbx_strand_id
1 'polypeptide(L)'
;MEERDDLKEQDDFKSKRIVYTIPAMEDAIIQKDITYKVVDDRELKLDVYYPPDYEGEARLPAILFVHGDGSPEFLKDAKDWGCYESWGQLVAASGLIAVTFNHRSTQSLTRLYEAAGDVDDLISYVRDHAGTLGIDPDVLGIWTCSAGSPLGFRSALGDNPPYVRCVVSYYSIADLKVYYGEPTASEDEPDTTSEAELMLPTFPDEVFEEFSAPAYIQRGSGRAIPMLIARAGLDAPALNASIDRLIAAALAGNMDIDVMNHSTGHHGFDILDDNARSREIIHTTLEFMKTHVVP
;
A
#
# COMPACT_ATOMS: atom_id res chain seq x y z
N MET A 1 4.66 -28.05 18.50
CA MET A 1 5.18 -28.36 17.13
C MET A 1 4.51 -27.40 16.14
N GLU A 2 3.21 -27.23 16.19
CA GLU A 2 2.45 -26.25 15.38
C GLU A 2 2.98 -24.81 15.53
N GLU A 3 3.11 -24.30 16.74
CA GLU A 3 3.59 -22.93 17.00
C GLU A 3 4.99 -22.63 16.45
N ARG A 4 5.87 -23.65 16.32
CA ARG A 4 7.18 -23.52 15.71
C ARG A 4 7.14 -23.53 14.18
N ASP A 5 6.17 -24.20 13.62
CA ASP A 5 5.99 -24.26 12.16
C ASP A 5 5.33 -22.96 11.68
N ASP A 6 4.35 -22.42 12.41
CA ASP A 6 3.74 -21.11 12.14
C ASP A 6 4.75 -19.94 12.18
N LEU A 7 5.66 -19.94 13.17
CA LEU A 7 6.72 -18.92 13.25
C LEU A 7 7.71 -19.01 12.08
N LYS A 8 8.04 -20.20 11.61
CA LYS A 8 8.92 -20.37 10.44
C LYS A 8 8.27 -19.91 9.15
N GLU A 9 6.98 -20.19 8.98
CA GLU A 9 6.22 -19.72 7.82
C GLU A 9 6.11 -18.20 7.79
N GLN A 10 5.90 -17.56 8.94
CA GLN A 10 5.90 -16.11 9.06
C GLN A 10 7.28 -15.50 8.76
N ASP A 11 8.37 -16.08 9.27
CA ASP A 11 9.73 -15.61 9.01
C ASP A 11 10.10 -15.79 7.53
N ASP A 12 9.69 -16.92 6.90
CA ASP A 12 9.88 -17.15 5.46
C ASP A 12 9.12 -16.09 4.65
N PHE A 13 7.88 -15.80 5.00
CA PHE A 13 7.09 -14.76 4.33
C PHE A 13 7.74 -13.37 4.46
N LYS A 14 8.15 -12.98 5.67
CA LYS A 14 8.79 -11.68 5.92
C LYS A 14 10.12 -11.51 5.18
N SER A 15 10.81 -12.60 4.89
CA SER A 15 12.08 -12.59 4.15
C SER A 15 11.91 -12.49 2.63
N LYS A 16 10.71 -12.73 2.09
CA LYS A 16 10.47 -12.73 0.65
C LYS A 16 10.67 -11.36 0.04
N ARG A 17 11.33 -11.36 -1.11
CA ARG A 17 11.63 -10.16 -1.90
C ARG A 17 10.80 -10.16 -3.18
N ILE A 18 10.64 -8.99 -3.79
CA ILE A 18 9.96 -8.88 -5.08
C ILE A 18 10.67 -9.70 -6.16
N VAL A 19 9.89 -10.26 -7.08
CA VAL A 19 10.38 -11.17 -8.14
C VAL A 19 10.99 -10.44 -9.35
N TYR A 20 11.18 -9.13 -9.26
CA TYR A 20 11.77 -8.29 -10.31
C TYR A 20 12.96 -7.52 -9.77
N THR A 21 14.03 -7.48 -10.55
CA THR A 21 15.26 -6.75 -10.19
C THR A 21 15.79 -5.96 -11.36
N ILE A 22 16.48 -4.86 -11.05
CA ILE A 22 17.23 -4.05 -12.02
C ILE A 22 18.68 -3.88 -11.55
N PRO A 23 19.62 -3.53 -12.43
CA PRO A 23 21.00 -3.22 -12.02
C PRO A 23 21.04 -2.15 -10.94
N ALA A 24 22.06 -2.21 -10.08
CA ALA A 24 22.35 -1.28 -8.98
C ALA A 24 21.27 -1.21 -7.86
N MET A 25 20.28 -2.11 -7.87
CA MET A 25 19.25 -2.15 -6.83
C MET A 25 19.83 -2.37 -5.43
N GLU A 26 20.85 -3.24 -5.32
CA GLU A 26 21.54 -3.53 -4.06
C GLU A 26 22.52 -2.41 -3.62
N ASP A 27 22.80 -1.46 -4.51
CA ASP A 27 23.68 -0.32 -4.25
C ASP A 27 22.92 0.91 -3.71
N ALA A 28 21.60 0.81 -3.51
CA ALA A 28 20.79 1.87 -2.94
C ALA A 28 21.34 2.33 -1.59
N ILE A 29 21.44 3.65 -1.40
CA ILE A 29 21.86 4.24 -0.13
C ILE A 29 20.66 4.23 0.82
N ILE A 30 20.80 3.66 2.01
CA ILE A 30 19.66 3.51 2.94
C ILE A 30 19.96 4.25 4.24
N GLN A 31 19.06 5.17 4.62
CA GLN A 31 19.02 5.76 5.95
C GLN A 31 17.92 5.08 6.75
N LYS A 32 18.31 4.28 7.73
CA LYS A 32 17.39 3.43 8.52
C LYS A 32 16.98 4.06 9.85
N ASP A 33 15.84 3.61 10.36
CA ASP A 33 15.39 3.77 11.74
C ASP A 33 15.17 5.23 12.19
N ILE A 34 14.68 6.08 11.29
CA ILE A 34 14.31 7.45 11.64
C ILE A 34 12.97 7.41 12.38
N THR A 35 12.94 7.86 13.63
CA THR A 35 11.68 7.98 14.40
C THR A 35 10.87 9.17 13.90
N TYR A 36 9.68 8.92 13.34
CA TYR A 36 8.79 9.98 12.90
C TYR A 36 7.66 10.28 13.90
N LYS A 37 7.34 9.31 14.77
CA LYS A 37 6.27 9.43 15.76
C LYS A 37 6.56 8.56 16.98
N VAL A 38 6.11 9.00 18.14
CA VAL A 38 6.11 8.19 19.38
C VAL A 38 4.67 8.08 19.89
N VAL A 39 4.20 6.85 20.12
CA VAL A 39 2.85 6.56 20.64
C VAL A 39 2.98 5.50 21.73
N ASP A 40 2.46 5.78 22.93
CA ASP A 40 2.46 4.84 24.05
C ASP A 40 3.86 4.22 24.30
N ASP A 41 4.89 5.09 24.37
CA ASP A 41 6.32 4.73 24.52
C ASP A 41 6.90 3.85 23.40
N ARG A 42 6.15 3.65 22.31
CA ARG A 42 6.61 2.96 21.11
C ARG A 42 7.00 3.97 20.02
N GLU A 43 8.21 3.82 19.50
CA GLU A 43 8.66 4.57 18.32
C GLU A 43 8.10 3.95 17.04
N LEU A 44 7.47 4.76 16.19
CA LEU A 44 7.16 4.44 14.82
C LEU A 44 8.27 5.01 13.95
N LYS A 45 8.86 4.16 13.12
CA LYS A 45 10.06 4.46 12.36
C LYS A 45 9.82 4.38 10.86
N LEU A 46 10.64 5.10 10.13
CA LEU A 46 10.75 5.05 8.67
C LEU A 46 12.18 4.77 8.24
N ASP A 47 12.32 4.22 7.03
CA ASP A 47 13.58 4.11 6.30
C ASP A 47 13.47 4.86 4.98
N VAL A 48 14.56 5.53 4.59
CA VAL A 48 14.66 6.26 3.32
C VAL A 48 15.69 5.61 2.43
N TYR A 49 15.27 5.29 1.21
CA TYR A 49 16.11 4.67 0.18
C TYR A 49 16.41 5.70 -0.90
N TYR A 50 17.66 5.98 -1.11
CA TYR A 50 18.16 6.95 -2.10
C TYR A 50 18.79 6.25 -3.30
N PRO A 51 18.76 6.88 -4.50
CA PRO A 51 19.53 6.40 -5.64
C PRO A 51 20.99 6.11 -5.30
N PRO A 52 21.62 5.11 -5.93
CA PRO A 52 23.03 4.74 -5.66
C PRO A 52 24.04 5.88 -5.84
N ASP A 53 23.72 6.84 -6.70
CA ASP A 53 24.53 7.99 -7.04
C ASP A 53 24.04 9.30 -6.40
N TYR A 54 23.17 9.21 -5.38
CA TYR A 54 22.63 10.39 -4.71
C TYR A 54 23.67 11.10 -3.85
N GLU A 55 24.01 12.34 -4.21
CA GLU A 55 25.02 13.16 -3.51
C GLU A 55 24.42 14.18 -2.52
N GLY A 56 23.09 14.19 -2.36
CA GLY A 56 22.40 15.07 -1.40
C GLY A 56 22.17 16.52 -1.89
N GLU A 57 22.52 16.84 -3.13
CA GLU A 57 22.44 18.20 -3.65
C GLU A 57 21.01 18.58 -4.14
N ALA A 58 20.27 17.62 -4.65
CA ALA A 58 18.92 17.84 -5.20
C ALA A 58 17.84 17.20 -4.30
N ARG A 59 16.66 17.83 -4.27
CA ARG A 59 15.46 17.18 -3.74
C ARG A 59 14.82 16.35 -4.83
N LEU A 60 14.53 15.09 -4.52
CA LEU A 60 13.94 14.14 -5.45
C LEU A 60 12.50 13.81 -5.06
N PRO A 61 11.64 13.45 -6.03
CA PRO A 61 10.33 12.88 -5.77
C PRO A 61 10.42 11.62 -4.90
N ALA A 62 9.41 11.38 -4.07
CA ALA A 62 9.42 10.21 -3.20
C ALA A 62 8.14 9.37 -3.33
N ILE A 63 8.29 8.05 -3.20
CA ILE A 63 7.20 7.07 -3.10
C ILE A 63 7.10 6.59 -1.65
N LEU A 64 5.94 6.77 -1.05
CA LEU A 64 5.63 6.33 0.31
C LEU A 64 4.92 4.97 0.26
N PHE A 65 5.47 3.95 0.94
CA PHE A 65 4.95 2.58 0.94
C PHE A 65 4.08 2.32 2.16
N VAL A 66 2.76 2.41 2.00
CA VAL A 66 1.78 2.04 3.03
C VAL A 66 1.62 0.53 3.01
N HIS A 67 2.19 -0.15 4.01
CA HIS A 67 2.20 -1.60 4.07
C HIS A 67 0.81 -2.20 4.36
N GLY A 68 0.63 -3.50 4.08
CA GLY A 68 -0.58 -4.25 4.42
C GLY A 68 -0.87 -4.28 5.92
N ASP A 69 -2.02 -4.83 6.31
CA ASP A 69 -2.41 -4.94 7.72
C ASP A 69 -2.37 -6.39 8.21
N GLY A 70 -2.35 -6.55 9.52
CA GLY A 70 -2.29 -7.83 10.23
C GLY A 70 -2.31 -7.63 11.74
N SER A 71 -2.02 -8.67 12.52
CA SER A 71 -1.90 -8.51 13.97
C SER A 71 -0.73 -7.58 14.35
N PRO A 72 -0.79 -6.90 15.51
CA PRO A 72 0.30 -6.03 15.96
C PRO A 72 1.66 -6.74 16.05
N GLU A 73 1.67 -8.02 16.42
CA GLU A 73 2.87 -8.84 16.52
C GLU A 73 3.42 -9.18 15.12
N PHE A 74 2.55 -9.49 14.18
CA PHE A 74 2.93 -9.77 12.80
C PHE A 74 3.52 -8.55 12.11
N LEU A 75 2.92 -7.37 12.30
CA LEU A 75 3.36 -6.10 11.72
C LEU A 75 4.57 -5.47 12.41
N LYS A 76 5.09 -6.10 13.47
CA LYS A 76 6.28 -5.59 14.10
C LYS A 76 7.40 -5.48 13.08
N ASP A 77 7.95 -4.28 12.96
CA ASP A 77 9.04 -3.96 12.03
C ASP A 77 8.70 -4.28 10.55
N ALA A 78 7.44 -4.08 10.13
CA ALA A 78 6.98 -4.36 8.77
C ALA A 78 7.78 -3.63 7.68
N LYS A 79 8.30 -2.42 7.98
CA LYS A 79 9.18 -1.67 7.06
C LYS A 79 10.44 -2.45 6.65
N ASP A 80 10.90 -3.38 7.49
CA ASP A 80 12.11 -4.18 7.28
C ASP A 80 11.83 -5.53 6.60
N TRP A 81 10.59 -5.82 6.21
CA TRP A 81 10.31 -7.05 5.47
C TRP A 81 10.95 -7.00 4.10
N GLY A 82 11.45 -8.15 3.64
CA GLY A 82 12.16 -8.27 2.36
C GLY A 82 11.40 -7.68 1.17
N CYS A 83 10.07 -7.75 1.17
CA CYS A 83 9.23 -7.13 0.14
C CYS A 83 9.36 -5.60 0.14
N TYR A 84 9.23 -4.94 1.29
CA TYR A 84 9.31 -3.48 1.36
C TYR A 84 10.73 -2.99 1.18
N GLU A 85 11.74 -3.66 1.75
CA GLU A 85 13.15 -3.35 1.47
C GLU A 85 13.45 -3.44 -0.03
N SER A 86 13.01 -4.51 -0.69
CA SER A 86 13.31 -4.71 -2.11
C SER A 86 12.52 -3.75 -3.03
N TRP A 87 11.29 -3.39 -2.67
CA TRP A 87 10.57 -2.31 -3.34
C TRP A 87 11.28 -0.96 -3.16
N GLY A 88 11.74 -0.65 -1.93
CA GLY A 88 12.52 0.55 -1.64
C GLY A 88 13.78 0.64 -2.49
N GLN A 89 14.55 -0.45 -2.56
CA GLN A 89 15.75 -0.55 -3.38
C GLN A 89 15.46 -0.44 -4.89
N LEU A 90 14.37 -1.07 -5.37
CA LEU A 90 13.96 -0.99 -6.78
C LEU A 90 13.63 0.45 -7.18
N VAL A 91 12.83 1.15 -6.37
CA VAL A 91 12.46 2.55 -6.62
C VAL A 91 13.68 3.45 -6.56
N ALA A 92 14.57 3.25 -5.57
CA ALA A 92 15.81 4.01 -5.45
C ALA A 92 16.72 3.84 -6.67
N ALA A 93 16.92 2.60 -7.12
CA ALA A 93 17.72 2.32 -8.31
C ALA A 93 17.13 2.89 -9.61
N SER A 94 15.86 3.30 -9.60
CA SER A 94 15.19 3.96 -10.73
C SER A 94 15.35 5.49 -10.74
N GLY A 95 16.02 6.07 -9.74
CA GLY A 95 16.29 7.51 -9.62
C GLY A 95 15.27 8.28 -8.77
N LEU A 96 14.39 7.60 -8.04
CA LEU A 96 13.45 8.19 -7.10
C LEU A 96 13.90 7.94 -5.65
N ILE A 97 13.27 8.61 -4.69
CA ILE A 97 13.39 8.23 -3.28
C ILE A 97 12.22 7.29 -2.93
N ALA A 98 12.50 6.27 -2.12
CA ALA A 98 11.44 5.47 -1.49
C ALA A 98 11.46 5.66 0.02
N VAL A 99 10.28 5.61 0.63
CA VAL A 99 10.11 5.65 2.08
C VAL A 99 9.27 4.46 2.50
N THR A 100 9.85 3.55 3.27
CA THR A 100 9.11 2.51 3.97
C THR A 100 8.94 2.90 5.43
N PHE A 101 7.87 2.50 6.08
CA PHE A 101 7.62 2.92 7.46
C PHE A 101 6.69 1.94 8.18
N ASN A 102 6.69 2.01 9.50
CA ASN A 102 5.77 1.25 10.34
C ASN A 102 4.58 2.13 10.71
N HIS A 103 3.36 1.67 10.48
CA HIS A 103 2.15 2.19 11.10
C HIS A 103 1.54 1.13 12.03
N ARG A 104 0.67 1.54 12.94
CA ARG A 104 -0.03 0.59 13.81
C ARG A 104 -1.00 -0.28 13.03
N SER A 105 -1.25 -1.48 13.53
CA SER A 105 -2.32 -2.35 13.04
C SER A 105 -3.68 -1.68 13.18
N THR A 106 -4.54 -1.88 12.20
CA THR A 106 -5.96 -1.47 12.29
C THR A 106 -6.75 -2.39 13.22
N GLN A 107 -6.17 -3.51 13.66
CA GLN A 107 -6.80 -4.53 14.50
C GLN A 107 -8.18 -4.93 13.95
N SER A 108 -8.18 -5.47 12.74
CA SER A 108 -9.39 -5.82 11.99
C SER A 108 -10.36 -4.63 11.85
N LEU A 109 -9.82 -3.48 11.47
CA LEU A 109 -10.50 -2.19 11.24
C LEU A 109 -11.03 -1.48 12.50
N THR A 110 -10.91 -2.05 13.69
CA THR A 110 -11.37 -1.41 14.92
C THR A 110 -10.56 -0.16 15.29
N ARG A 111 -9.35 -0.01 14.72
CA ARG A 111 -8.41 1.09 14.94
C ARG A 111 -7.98 1.79 13.65
N LEU A 112 -8.89 1.88 12.68
CA LEU A 112 -8.62 2.55 11.40
C LEU A 112 -8.11 3.99 11.56
N TYR A 113 -8.73 4.76 12.44
CA TYR A 113 -8.38 6.18 12.63
C TYR A 113 -6.98 6.35 13.25
N GLU A 114 -6.59 5.47 14.17
CA GLU A 114 -5.25 5.51 14.76
C GLU A 114 -4.18 5.17 13.73
N ALA A 115 -4.41 4.15 12.91
CA ALA A 115 -3.50 3.75 11.86
C ALA A 115 -3.45 4.81 10.73
N ALA A 116 -4.59 5.40 10.37
CA ALA A 116 -4.66 6.50 9.41
C ALA A 116 -3.91 7.74 9.93
N GLY A 117 -4.06 8.07 11.22
CA GLY A 117 -3.30 9.14 11.85
C GLY A 117 -1.79 8.90 11.85
N ASP A 118 -1.33 7.65 11.84
CA ASP A 118 0.09 7.34 11.70
C ASP A 118 0.60 7.64 10.28
N VAL A 119 -0.22 7.35 9.25
CA VAL A 119 0.10 7.69 7.85
C VAL A 119 0.11 9.20 7.64
N ASP A 120 -0.88 9.92 8.19
CA ASP A 120 -0.96 11.38 8.10
C ASP A 120 0.25 12.05 8.79
N ASP A 121 0.66 11.54 9.97
CA ASP A 121 1.83 12.04 10.70
C ASP A 121 3.14 11.72 9.96
N LEU A 122 3.25 10.55 9.29
CA LEU A 122 4.37 10.24 8.42
C LEU A 122 4.47 11.25 7.27
N ILE A 123 3.37 11.49 6.54
CA ILE A 123 3.36 12.44 5.42
C ILE A 123 3.77 13.84 5.90
N SER A 124 3.23 14.27 7.03
CA SER A 124 3.60 15.55 7.64
C SER A 124 5.07 15.61 7.99
N TYR A 125 5.59 14.56 8.64
CA TYR A 125 7.01 14.45 9.00
C TYR A 125 7.93 14.53 7.77
N VAL A 126 7.63 13.76 6.72
CA VAL A 126 8.41 13.75 5.47
C VAL A 126 8.43 15.15 4.84
N ARG A 127 7.30 15.86 4.81
CA ARG A 127 7.20 17.20 4.22
C ARG A 127 7.91 18.27 5.09
N ASP A 128 7.76 18.18 6.39
CA ASP A 128 8.40 19.13 7.34
C ASP A 128 9.92 18.96 7.36
N HIS A 129 10.42 17.74 7.16
CA HIS A 129 11.84 17.39 7.13
C HIS A 129 12.39 17.21 5.71
N ALA A 130 11.66 17.65 4.69
CA ALA A 130 11.98 17.46 3.28
C ALA A 130 13.42 17.88 2.92
N GLY A 131 13.91 19.00 3.51
CA GLY A 131 15.28 19.47 3.30
C GLY A 131 16.33 18.51 3.82
N THR A 132 16.12 17.90 4.99
CA THR A 132 17.06 16.95 5.61
C THR A 132 16.99 15.58 4.94
N LEU A 133 15.78 15.19 4.49
CA LEU A 133 15.54 13.91 3.82
C LEU A 133 15.83 13.95 2.31
N GLY A 134 16.18 15.11 1.74
CA GLY A 134 16.42 15.25 0.31
C GLY A 134 15.17 15.01 -0.56
N ILE A 135 13.98 15.11 0.02
CA ILE A 135 12.69 14.85 -0.65
C ILE A 135 12.07 16.15 -1.16
N ASP A 136 11.45 16.10 -2.34
CA ASP A 136 10.60 17.20 -2.80
C ASP A 136 9.22 17.10 -2.08
N PRO A 137 8.87 18.06 -1.19
CA PRO A 137 7.65 17.98 -0.40
C PRO A 137 6.36 18.14 -1.21
N ASP A 138 6.46 18.57 -2.47
CA ASP A 138 5.34 18.83 -3.36
C ASP A 138 5.16 17.73 -4.42
N VAL A 139 6.01 16.68 -4.37
CA VAL A 139 5.99 15.58 -5.34
C VAL A 139 6.13 14.24 -4.66
N LEU A 140 5.00 13.71 -4.17
CA LEU A 140 4.92 12.42 -3.52
C LEU A 140 4.03 11.46 -4.32
N GLY A 141 4.41 10.20 -4.39
CA GLY A 141 3.54 9.08 -4.80
C GLY A 141 3.17 8.23 -3.59
N ILE A 142 2.01 7.60 -3.61
CA ILE A 142 1.60 6.62 -2.59
C ILE A 142 1.49 5.25 -3.25
N TRP A 143 2.25 4.29 -2.72
CA TRP A 143 2.08 2.87 -3.02
C TRP A 143 1.40 2.22 -1.81
N THR A 144 0.39 1.39 -2.08
CA THR A 144 -0.35 0.72 -1.01
C THR A 144 -0.79 -0.69 -1.44
N CYS A 145 -0.97 -1.59 -0.49
CA CYS A 145 -1.38 -2.97 -0.78
C CYS A 145 -2.35 -3.52 0.25
N SER A 146 -3.13 -4.54 -0.18
CA SER A 146 -3.92 -5.37 0.71
C SER A 146 -4.80 -4.54 1.67
N ALA A 147 -4.87 -4.93 2.93
CA ALA A 147 -5.63 -4.26 3.96
C ALA A 147 -5.03 -2.91 4.46
N GLY A 148 -3.83 -2.53 3.99
CA GLY A 148 -3.30 -1.16 4.19
C GLY A 148 -3.87 -0.15 3.20
N SER A 149 -4.51 -0.61 2.13
CA SER A 149 -4.98 0.26 1.05
C SER A 149 -6.04 1.28 1.47
N PRO A 150 -6.98 1.00 2.38
CA PRO A 150 -7.89 2.01 2.91
C PRO A 150 -7.17 3.24 3.48
N LEU A 151 -6.03 3.02 4.16
CA LEU A 151 -5.20 4.09 4.73
C LEU A 151 -4.55 4.93 3.62
N GLY A 152 -3.92 4.25 2.64
CA GLY A 152 -3.27 4.89 1.51
C GLY A 152 -4.26 5.69 0.63
N PHE A 153 -5.42 5.12 0.33
CA PHE A 153 -6.47 5.82 -0.43
C PHE A 153 -7.02 7.03 0.32
N ARG A 154 -7.26 6.91 1.63
CA ARG A 154 -7.72 8.03 2.45
C ARG A 154 -6.72 9.20 2.39
N SER A 155 -5.44 8.93 2.60
CA SER A 155 -4.40 9.96 2.58
C SER A 155 -4.18 10.57 1.18
N ALA A 156 -4.41 9.80 0.10
CA ALA A 156 -4.26 10.29 -1.27
C ALA A 156 -5.48 11.06 -1.77
N LEU A 157 -6.70 10.58 -1.48
CA LEU A 157 -7.94 11.05 -2.10
C LEU A 157 -8.78 11.92 -1.17
N GLY A 158 -8.60 11.82 0.16
CA GLY A 158 -9.46 12.45 1.16
C GLY A 158 -9.60 13.95 0.97
N ASP A 159 -8.54 14.70 1.21
CA ASP A 159 -8.48 16.15 1.02
C ASP A 159 -7.89 16.52 -0.35
N ASN A 160 -7.71 15.54 -1.23
CA ASN A 160 -7.12 15.69 -2.56
C ASN A 160 -5.82 16.52 -2.53
N PRO A 161 -4.82 16.13 -1.73
CA PRO A 161 -3.66 16.95 -1.46
C PRO A 161 -2.83 17.18 -2.74
N PRO A 162 -2.46 18.43 -3.06
CA PRO A 162 -1.81 18.77 -4.33
C PRO A 162 -0.42 18.14 -4.50
N TYR A 163 0.20 17.73 -3.41
CA TYR A 163 1.52 17.10 -3.40
C TYR A 163 1.50 15.61 -3.73
N VAL A 164 0.36 14.91 -3.65
CA VAL A 164 0.25 13.53 -4.11
C VAL A 164 0.05 13.51 -5.62
N ARG A 165 0.98 12.91 -6.36
CA ARG A 165 1.02 12.91 -7.82
C ARG A 165 0.45 11.65 -8.44
N CYS A 166 0.57 10.51 -7.77
CA CYS A 166 0.01 9.24 -8.23
C CYS A 166 -0.28 8.30 -7.07
N VAL A 167 -1.11 7.31 -7.33
CA VAL A 167 -1.39 6.20 -6.41
C VAL A 167 -1.17 4.88 -7.13
N VAL A 168 -0.43 3.99 -6.49
CA VAL A 168 -0.31 2.58 -6.90
C VAL A 168 -1.01 1.70 -5.88
N SER A 169 -1.82 0.79 -6.34
CA SER A 169 -2.66 -0.07 -5.51
C SER A 169 -2.49 -1.53 -5.92
N TYR A 170 -1.99 -2.36 -5.01
CA TYR A 170 -1.75 -3.79 -5.24
C TYR A 170 -2.72 -4.64 -4.42
N TYR A 171 -3.47 -5.54 -5.09
CA TYR A 171 -4.43 -6.49 -4.48
C TYR A 171 -5.15 -5.89 -3.24
N SER A 172 -5.77 -4.74 -3.43
CA SER A 172 -6.24 -3.84 -2.37
C SER A 172 -7.62 -4.17 -1.85
N ILE A 173 -7.87 -3.90 -0.56
CA ILE A 173 -9.23 -3.62 -0.09
C ILE A 173 -9.56 -2.18 -0.49
N ALA A 174 -10.25 -2.02 -1.62
CA ALA A 174 -10.53 -0.71 -2.22
C ALA A 174 -11.88 -0.12 -1.81
N ASP A 175 -12.84 -0.99 -1.48
CA ASP A 175 -14.18 -0.64 -1.00
C ASP A 175 -14.50 -1.50 0.22
N LEU A 176 -14.52 -0.90 1.40
CA LEU A 176 -14.77 -1.62 2.65
C LEU A 176 -16.19 -2.19 2.71
N LYS A 177 -17.19 -1.48 2.14
CA LYS A 177 -18.58 -1.93 2.17
C LYS A 177 -18.79 -3.18 1.32
N VAL A 178 -18.11 -3.27 0.18
CA VAL A 178 -18.15 -4.46 -0.67
C VAL A 178 -17.34 -5.60 -0.05
N TYR A 179 -16.21 -5.30 0.57
CA TYR A 179 -15.36 -6.33 1.16
C TYR A 179 -15.95 -6.96 2.42
N TYR A 180 -16.61 -6.15 3.26
CA TYR A 180 -17.16 -6.60 4.56
C TYR A 180 -18.69 -6.62 4.62
N GLY A 181 -19.37 -6.00 3.68
CA GLY A 181 -20.77 -5.57 3.85
C GLY A 181 -21.85 -6.41 3.23
N GLU A 182 -21.55 -7.44 2.44
CA GLU A 182 -22.57 -8.37 1.95
C GLU A 182 -22.14 -9.82 2.20
N PRO A 183 -22.94 -10.61 2.98
CA PRO A 183 -22.85 -12.05 2.89
C PRO A 183 -23.17 -12.38 1.42
N THR A 184 -22.21 -12.93 0.69
CA THR A 184 -22.51 -13.55 -0.61
C THR A 184 -23.36 -14.78 -0.30
N ALA A 185 -24.66 -14.58 -0.19
CA ALA A 185 -25.65 -15.64 -0.15
C ALA A 185 -25.66 -16.31 -1.53
N SER A 186 -24.77 -17.26 -1.73
CA SER A 186 -25.05 -18.38 -2.60
C SER A 186 -25.98 -19.31 -1.82
N GLU A 187 -27.22 -19.39 -2.23
CA GLU A 187 -28.27 -20.24 -1.60
C GLU A 187 -27.92 -21.74 -1.59
N ASP A 188 -26.75 -22.16 -2.10
CA ASP A 188 -26.39 -23.54 -2.37
C ASP A 188 -25.13 -24.09 -1.63
N GLU A 189 -24.48 -23.30 -0.74
CA GLU A 189 -23.39 -23.87 0.06
C GLU A 189 -23.81 -24.01 1.54
N PRO A 190 -23.51 -25.19 2.17
CA PRO A 190 -23.82 -25.39 3.57
C PRO A 190 -23.00 -24.41 4.40
N ASP A 191 -23.69 -23.77 5.34
CA ASP A 191 -23.23 -22.83 6.36
C ASP A 191 -21.91 -23.29 7.03
N THR A 192 -20.79 -22.96 6.42
CA THR A 192 -19.43 -23.08 6.97
C THR A 192 -18.87 -21.69 7.34
N THR A 193 -19.78 -20.73 7.57
CA THR A 193 -19.40 -19.43 8.12
C THR A 193 -18.65 -19.65 9.42
N SER A 194 -17.36 -19.42 9.42
CA SER A 194 -16.56 -19.53 10.65
C SER A 194 -17.10 -18.52 11.67
N GLU A 195 -17.09 -18.86 12.96
CA GLU A 195 -17.49 -17.93 14.04
C GLU A 195 -16.75 -16.59 13.97
N ALA A 196 -15.60 -16.52 13.26
CA ALA A 196 -14.84 -15.31 12.98
C ALA A 196 -15.54 -14.36 11.98
N GLU A 197 -16.31 -14.88 11.00
CA GLU A 197 -17.09 -14.05 10.06
C GLU A 197 -18.33 -13.42 10.72
N LEU A 198 -18.84 -14.03 11.78
CA LEU A 198 -19.98 -13.52 12.56
C LEU A 198 -19.62 -12.34 13.50
N MET A 199 -18.33 -12.01 13.64
CA MET A 199 -17.84 -10.94 14.54
C MET A 199 -17.26 -9.73 13.80
N LEU A 200 -17.62 -9.50 12.54
CA LEU A 200 -17.23 -8.26 11.86
C LEU A 200 -17.89 -7.06 12.57
N PRO A 201 -17.11 -6.05 12.96
CA PRO A 201 -17.67 -4.88 13.60
C PRO A 201 -18.66 -4.21 12.65
N THR A 202 -19.85 -3.89 13.15
CA THR A 202 -20.79 -3.05 12.42
C THR A 202 -20.23 -1.64 12.42
N PHE A 203 -19.64 -1.21 11.29
CA PHE A 203 -19.14 0.15 11.15
C PHE A 203 -20.28 1.10 10.76
N PRO A 204 -20.26 2.35 11.26
CA PRO A 204 -21.10 3.41 10.72
C PRO A 204 -20.83 3.62 9.21
N ASP A 205 -21.84 4.00 8.46
CA ASP A 205 -21.71 4.25 7.00
C ASP A 205 -20.60 5.29 6.71
N GLU A 206 -20.39 6.25 7.60
CA GLU A 206 -19.34 7.28 7.48
C GLU A 206 -17.94 6.68 7.44
N VAL A 207 -17.67 5.60 8.20
CA VAL A 207 -16.37 4.91 8.19
C VAL A 207 -16.16 4.21 6.85
N PHE A 208 -17.19 3.52 6.34
CA PHE A 208 -17.12 2.91 5.03
C PHE A 208 -16.84 3.94 3.93
N GLU A 209 -17.48 5.10 4.02
CA GLU A 209 -17.29 6.17 3.04
C GLU A 209 -15.91 6.82 3.15
N GLU A 210 -15.36 6.99 4.35
CA GLU A 210 -14.06 7.62 4.58
C GLU A 210 -12.88 6.72 4.19
N PHE A 211 -13.05 5.40 4.25
CA PHE A 211 -11.97 4.46 3.97
C PHE A 211 -12.18 3.65 2.68
N SER A 212 -13.08 4.09 1.80
CA SER A 212 -13.31 3.46 0.49
C SER A 212 -13.00 4.42 -0.66
N ALA A 213 -12.06 4.05 -1.52
CA ALA A 213 -11.65 4.85 -2.67
C ALA A 213 -12.81 5.23 -3.62
N PRO A 214 -13.79 4.33 -3.94
CA PRO A 214 -14.93 4.68 -4.77
C PRO A 214 -15.77 5.85 -4.23
N ALA A 215 -15.88 5.99 -2.90
CA ALA A 215 -16.65 7.06 -2.29
C ALA A 215 -16.04 8.45 -2.57
N TYR A 216 -14.72 8.58 -2.52
CA TYR A 216 -14.03 9.82 -2.88
C TYR A 216 -14.22 10.19 -4.34
N ILE A 217 -14.12 9.22 -5.23
CA ILE A 217 -14.29 9.42 -6.68
C ILE A 217 -15.73 9.88 -6.98
N GLN A 218 -16.74 9.24 -6.38
CA GLN A 218 -18.15 9.58 -6.58
C GLN A 218 -18.53 10.98 -6.04
N ARG A 219 -17.87 11.43 -4.97
CA ARG A 219 -18.08 12.80 -4.44
C ARG A 219 -17.50 13.88 -5.35
N GLY A 220 -16.70 13.52 -6.33
CA GLY A 220 -16.09 14.48 -7.24
C GLY A 220 -15.09 15.40 -6.54
N SER A 221 -14.20 14.85 -5.74
CA SER A 221 -13.23 15.60 -4.90
C SER A 221 -12.15 16.35 -5.68
N GLY A 222 -12.45 16.79 -6.89
CA GLY A 222 -11.70 17.86 -7.58
C GLY A 222 -10.64 17.38 -8.56
N ARG A 223 -9.45 16.98 -8.13
CA ARG A 223 -8.36 16.61 -9.02
C ARG A 223 -8.34 15.10 -9.27
N ALA A 224 -8.33 14.67 -10.52
CA ALA A 224 -8.07 13.29 -10.87
C ALA A 224 -6.58 12.97 -10.59
N ILE A 225 -6.31 12.14 -9.59
CA ILE A 225 -4.97 11.63 -9.32
C ILE A 225 -4.79 10.37 -10.19
N PRO A 226 -3.74 10.28 -11.02
CA PRO A 226 -3.44 9.07 -11.78
C PRO A 226 -3.29 7.85 -10.85
N MET A 227 -3.89 6.72 -11.23
CA MET A 227 -3.84 5.50 -10.43
C MET A 227 -3.42 4.30 -11.27
N LEU A 228 -2.52 3.46 -10.73
CA LEU A 228 -2.27 2.12 -11.24
C LEU A 228 -2.88 1.10 -10.27
N ILE A 229 -3.74 0.23 -10.80
CA ILE A 229 -4.46 -0.79 -10.03
C ILE A 229 -3.97 -2.17 -10.47
N ALA A 230 -3.22 -2.87 -9.61
CA ALA A 230 -2.72 -4.21 -9.84
C ALA A 230 -3.60 -5.24 -9.11
N ARG A 231 -4.33 -6.06 -9.88
CA ARG A 231 -5.32 -7.01 -9.40
C ARG A 231 -4.79 -8.45 -9.50
N ALA A 232 -4.90 -9.22 -8.42
CA ALA A 232 -4.58 -10.64 -8.37
C ALA A 232 -5.84 -11.48 -8.67
N GLY A 233 -5.84 -12.18 -9.80
CA GLY A 233 -7.05 -12.88 -10.30
C GLY A 233 -7.49 -14.07 -9.44
N LEU A 234 -6.54 -14.72 -8.72
CA LEU A 234 -6.81 -15.84 -7.82
C LEU A 234 -6.97 -15.42 -6.35
N ASP A 235 -7.11 -14.13 -6.09
CA ASP A 235 -7.36 -13.61 -4.75
C ASP A 235 -8.79 -13.87 -4.29
N ALA A 236 -9.06 -13.64 -3.01
CA ALA A 236 -10.39 -13.80 -2.43
C ALA A 236 -11.47 -13.04 -3.25
N PRO A 237 -12.63 -13.68 -3.53
CA PRO A 237 -13.68 -13.05 -4.34
C PRO A 237 -14.13 -11.67 -3.84
N ALA A 238 -14.27 -11.50 -2.52
CA ALA A 238 -14.67 -10.24 -1.91
C ALA A 238 -13.62 -9.13 -2.13
N LEU A 239 -12.32 -9.47 -2.07
CA LEU A 239 -11.25 -8.54 -2.35
C LEU A 239 -11.28 -8.10 -3.81
N ASN A 240 -11.39 -9.05 -4.74
CA ASN A 240 -11.50 -8.75 -6.16
C ASN A 240 -12.75 -7.93 -6.48
N ALA A 241 -13.91 -8.21 -5.85
CA ALA A 241 -15.11 -7.42 -6.00
C ALA A 241 -14.93 -5.96 -5.54
N SER A 242 -14.18 -5.74 -4.45
CA SER A 242 -13.87 -4.38 -3.97
C SER A 242 -12.99 -3.60 -4.95
N ILE A 243 -12.01 -4.26 -5.59
CA ILE A 243 -11.18 -3.67 -6.65
C ILE A 243 -12.01 -3.38 -7.90
N ASP A 244 -12.86 -4.32 -8.33
CA ASP A 244 -13.72 -4.16 -9.51
C ASP A 244 -14.69 -2.96 -9.31
N ARG A 245 -15.14 -2.71 -8.08
CA ARG A 245 -15.93 -1.53 -7.72
C ARG A 245 -15.12 -0.23 -7.85
N LEU A 246 -13.86 -0.21 -7.42
CA LEU A 246 -12.96 0.94 -7.62
C LEU A 246 -12.76 1.22 -9.10
N ILE A 247 -12.45 0.20 -9.91
CA ILE A 247 -12.27 0.34 -11.37
C ILE A 247 -13.53 0.92 -12.02
N ALA A 248 -14.71 0.38 -11.69
CA ALA A 248 -15.96 0.88 -12.22
C ALA A 248 -16.22 2.35 -11.84
N ALA A 249 -15.96 2.74 -10.60
CA ALA A 249 -16.10 4.12 -10.14
C ALA A 249 -15.13 5.06 -10.86
N ALA A 250 -13.86 4.65 -11.01
CA ALA A 250 -12.83 5.43 -11.68
C ALA A 250 -13.18 5.66 -13.17
N LEU A 251 -13.63 4.62 -13.89
CA LEU A 251 -14.08 4.74 -15.28
C LEU A 251 -15.32 5.65 -15.40
N ALA A 252 -16.29 5.51 -14.50
CA ALA A 252 -17.47 6.37 -14.48
C ALA A 252 -17.11 7.84 -14.18
N GLY A 253 -16.09 8.07 -13.35
CA GLY A 253 -15.55 9.39 -13.03
C GLY A 253 -14.57 9.94 -14.08
N ASN A 254 -14.33 9.21 -15.18
CA ASN A 254 -13.36 9.54 -16.23
C ASN A 254 -11.96 9.86 -15.66
N MET A 255 -11.53 9.05 -14.67
CA MET A 255 -10.22 9.18 -14.06
C MET A 255 -9.13 8.56 -14.93
N ASP A 256 -7.91 9.05 -14.79
CA ASP A 256 -6.71 8.49 -15.40
C ASP A 256 -6.29 7.24 -14.60
N ILE A 257 -6.58 6.06 -15.15
CA ILE A 257 -6.28 4.78 -14.49
C ILE A 257 -5.62 3.79 -15.45
N ASP A 258 -4.61 3.10 -14.94
CA ASP A 258 -4.03 1.89 -15.52
C ASP A 258 -4.45 0.66 -14.70
N VAL A 259 -5.01 -0.35 -15.37
CA VAL A 259 -5.42 -1.60 -14.73
C VAL A 259 -4.56 -2.76 -15.20
N MET A 260 -3.80 -3.34 -14.27
CA MET A 260 -2.92 -4.49 -14.51
C MET A 260 -3.53 -5.74 -13.85
N ASN A 261 -4.29 -6.53 -14.61
CA ASN A 261 -4.86 -7.78 -14.11
C ASN A 261 -3.86 -8.93 -14.28
N HIS A 262 -3.46 -9.56 -13.17
CA HIS A 262 -2.73 -10.83 -13.18
C HIS A 262 -3.73 -11.99 -13.04
N SER A 263 -4.27 -12.49 -14.14
CA SER A 263 -5.37 -13.46 -14.16
C SER A 263 -5.10 -14.76 -13.39
N THR A 264 -3.83 -15.13 -13.21
CA THR A 264 -3.38 -16.31 -12.45
C THR A 264 -2.51 -15.94 -11.25
N GLY A 265 -2.51 -14.67 -10.84
CA GLY A 265 -1.74 -14.18 -9.69
C GLY A 265 -2.47 -14.42 -8.39
N HIS A 266 -1.73 -14.82 -7.37
CA HIS A 266 -2.19 -14.91 -6.00
C HIS A 266 -2.04 -13.58 -5.26
N HIS A 267 -2.64 -13.48 -4.08
CA HIS A 267 -2.37 -12.38 -3.16
C HIS A 267 -0.86 -12.30 -2.88
N GLY A 268 -0.23 -11.12 -3.04
CA GLY A 268 1.23 -11.01 -2.94
C GLY A 268 1.99 -11.56 -4.15
N PHE A 269 1.40 -11.55 -5.36
CA PHE A 269 2.04 -12.08 -6.59
C PHE A 269 3.41 -11.44 -6.89
N ASP A 270 3.65 -10.24 -6.42
CA ASP A 270 4.93 -9.53 -6.58
C ASP A 270 6.09 -10.15 -5.80
N ILE A 271 5.80 -11.00 -4.80
CA ILE A 271 6.79 -11.72 -3.99
C ILE A 271 6.61 -13.25 -4.06
N LEU A 272 5.43 -13.75 -4.43
CA LEU A 272 5.11 -15.18 -4.40
C LEU A 272 5.12 -15.82 -5.78
N ASP A 273 4.75 -15.08 -6.83
CA ASP A 273 4.56 -15.62 -8.16
C ASP A 273 5.71 -15.20 -9.10
N ASP A 274 6.83 -15.94 -9.06
CA ASP A 274 7.99 -15.64 -9.91
C ASP A 274 7.73 -16.03 -11.36
N ASN A 275 7.03 -15.18 -12.10
CA ASN A 275 6.67 -15.38 -13.51
C ASN A 275 6.76 -14.08 -14.33
N ALA A 276 6.61 -14.21 -15.65
CA ALA A 276 6.75 -13.08 -16.57
C ALA A 276 5.69 -11.98 -16.31
N ARG A 277 4.45 -12.36 -15.92
CA ARG A 277 3.38 -11.40 -15.71
C ARG A 277 3.60 -10.58 -14.44
N SER A 278 4.04 -11.20 -13.36
CA SER A 278 4.42 -10.48 -12.13
C SER A 278 5.53 -9.46 -12.40
N ARG A 279 6.58 -9.88 -13.12
CA ARG A 279 7.68 -8.99 -13.48
C ARG A 279 7.24 -7.85 -14.40
N GLU A 280 6.35 -8.11 -15.35
CA GLU A 280 5.77 -7.08 -16.22
C GLU A 280 4.97 -6.05 -15.40
N ILE A 281 4.15 -6.50 -14.45
CA ILE A 281 3.36 -5.60 -13.60
C ILE A 281 4.28 -4.71 -12.75
N ILE A 282 5.31 -5.31 -12.11
CA ILE A 282 6.27 -4.55 -11.29
C ILE A 282 7.02 -3.53 -12.15
N HIS A 283 7.50 -3.93 -13.35
CA HIS A 283 8.16 -3.01 -14.28
C HIS A 283 7.24 -1.86 -14.71
N THR A 284 5.99 -2.17 -15.11
CA THR A 284 5.00 -1.15 -15.50
C THR A 284 4.70 -0.20 -14.34
N THR A 285 4.61 -0.72 -13.11
CA THR A 285 4.44 0.09 -11.90
C THR A 285 5.59 1.08 -11.72
N LEU A 286 6.83 0.62 -11.91
CA LEU A 286 8.00 1.49 -11.80
C LEU A 286 7.97 2.63 -12.84
N GLU A 287 7.65 2.30 -14.09
CA GLU A 287 7.53 3.31 -15.16
C GLU A 287 6.34 4.26 -14.93
N PHE A 288 5.22 3.76 -14.40
CA PHE A 288 4.08 4.59 -14.01
C PHE A 288 4.47 5.60 -12.92
N MET A 289 5.14 5.16 -11.85
CA MET A 289 5.63 6.05 -10.80
C MET A 289 6.52 7.15 -11.38
N LYS A 290 7.53 6.78 -12.18
CA LYS A 290 8.45 7.73 -12.82
C LYS A 290 7.71 8.75 -13.69
N THR A 291 6.74 8.29 -14.48
CA THR A 291 5.98 9.17 -15.40
C THR A 291 5.19 10.24 -14.64
N HIS A 292 4.64 9.90 -13.48
CA HIS A 292 3.73 10.80 -12.78
C HIS A 292 4.38 11.63 -11.64
N VAL A 293 5.57 11.22 -11.15
CA VAL A 293 6.29 11.99 -10.12
C VAL A 293 7.50 12.76 -10.67
N VAL A 294 7.97 12.47 -11.88
CA VAL A 294 9.04 13.28 -12.51
C VAL A 294 8.37 14.40 -13.29
N PRO A 295 8.74 15.67 -13.06
CA PRO A 295 8.16 16.85 -13.74
C PRO A 295 8.35 16.85 -15.24
#